data_435d672fe53be2f50bf2d0efe6236e1c
#
_entry.id   435d672fe53be2f50bf2d0efe6236e1c
#
_cell.length_a   1.000
_cell.length_b   1.000
_cell.length_c   1.000
_cell.angle_alpha   90.00
_cell.angle_beta   90.00
_cell.angle_gamma   90.00
#
_symmetry.space_group_name_H-M   'P 1'
#
loop_
_entity.id
_entity.type
_entity.pdbx_description
1 polymer ?
#
loop_
_entity_poly.entity_id
_entity_poly.type
_entity_poly.pdbx_seq_one_letter_code
_entity_poly.pdbx_strand_id
1 'polypeptide(L)'
;AIPVVGNHEFQSVAKGKPRNVSIQWRPQFTLPVEKELAPVLHETVYTVDYQDIRIIVINSNEQLESQTKYIEKQLKDCKSRWKIVTCHHSVFSPAKGRNFQFARDHWKPIFDKYGVDLVLNGHDHTYARGHVPIRTADGKETDDLGTVYVTSVSGPKQYKLDLNQIKSYNVDGYRRDNAAEQTQFFQVVTVENNSLVYVAYTALGEEYDRAVITKDFNSGRKKLTSENSK
;
A
#
# COMPACT_ATOMS: atom_id res chain seq x y z
N ALA A 1 -10.55 -7.12 -12.33
CA ALA A 1 -10.37 -6.15 -11.24
C ALA A 1 -9.70 -6.81 -10.04
N ILE A 2 -8.96 -6.03 -9.25
CA ILE A 2 -8.35 -6.46 -7.98
C ILE A 2 -8.91 -5.54 -6.88
N PRO A 3 -10.13 -5.80 -6.40
CA PRO A 3 -10.78 -4.95 -5.41
C PRO A 3 -10.12 -5.10 -4.03
N VAL A 4 -10.05 -3.98 -3.30
CA VAL A 4 -9.54 -3.90 -1.93
C VAL A 4 -10.67 -3.46 -1.02
N VAL A 5 -11.00 -4.28 -0.02
CA VAL A 5 -12.09 -3.98 0.90
C VAL A 5 -11.73 -2.80 1.82
N GLY A 6 -12.58 -1.76 1.81
CA GLY A 6 -12.44 -0.59 2.68
C GLY A 6 -13.37 -0.65 3.88
N ASN A 7 -13.27 0.34 4.75
CA ASN A 7 -14.11 0.41 5.95
C ASN A 7 -15.59 0.71 5.64
N HIS A 8 -15.92 1.18 4.46
CA HIS A 8 -17.30 1.42 4.04
C HIS A 8 -17.98 0.19 3.46
N GLU A 9 -17.23 -0.83 3.06
CA GLU A 9 -17.77 -2.16 2.73
C GLU A 9 -18.17 -2.97 3.96
N PHE A 10 -17.84 -2.49 5.17
CA PHE A 10 -18.28 -3.11 6.43
C PHE A 10 -19.56 -2.51 6.94
N GLN A 11 -20.58 -3.34 7.14
CA GLN A 11 -21.91 -2.95 7.56
C GLN A 11 -22.31 -3.68 8.85
N SER A 12 -23.05 -3.00 9.72
CA SER A 12 -23.71 -3.63 10.86
C SER A 12 -25.12 -4.02 10.47
N VAL A 13 -25.50 -5.26 10.71
CA VAL A 13 -26.86 -5.77 10.45
C VAL A 13 -27.91 -5.16 11.39
N ALA A 14 -27.47 -4.62 12.55
CA ALA A 14 -28.32 -3.90 13.50
C ALA A 14 -27.46 -3.04 14.43
N LYS A 15 -28.07 -2.02 15.06
CA LYS A 15 -27.41 -1.16 16.04
C LYS A 15 -26.76 -2.00 17.16
N GLY A 16 -25.46 -1.77 17.43
CA GLY A 16 -24.72 -2.49 18.46
C GLY A 16 -24.23 -3.89 18.08
N LYS A 17 -24.45 -4.34 16.84
CA LYS A 17 -23.87 -5.59 16.32
C LYS A 17 -22.52 -5.34 15.66
N PRO A 18 -21.62 -6.35 15.64
CA PRO A 18 -20.37 -6.25 14.90
C PRO A 18 -20.59 -5.87 13.45
N ARG A 19 -19.65 -5.12 12.89
CA ARG A 19 -19.61 -4.83 11.47
C ARG A 19 -18.95 -6.00 10.75
N ASN A 20 -19.57 -6.46 9.68
CA ASN A 20 -19.04 -7.50 8.80
C ASN A 20 -18.94 -6.96 7.39
N VAL A 21 -18.15 -7.59 6.55
CA VAL A 21 -18.12 -7.25 5.13
C VAL A 21 -19.52 -7.41 4.54
N SER A 22 -19.93 -6.46 3.72
CA SER A 22 -21.26 -6.42 3.10
C SER A 22 -21.56 -7.74 2.37
N ILE A 23 -22.80 -8.21 2.50
CA ILE A 23 -23.30 -9.37 1.77
C ILE A 23 -23.19 -9.21 0.25
N GLN A 24 -23.06 -7.98 -0.23
CA GLN A 24 -22.94 -7.64 -1.65
C GLN A 24 -21.50 -7.82 -2.17
N TRP A 25 -20.48 -7.89 -1.29
CA TRP A 25 -19.07 -8.01 -1.69
C TRP A 25 -18.81 -9.27 -2.50
N ARG A 26 -19.08 -10.43 -1.91
CA ARG A 26 -18.80 -11.72 -2.54
C ARG A 26 -19.60 -11.99 -3.83
N PRO A 27 -20.87 -11.61 -3.96
CA PRO A 27 -21.60 -11.76 -5.23
C PRO A 27 -21.08 -10.87 -6.37
N GLN A 28 -20.39 -9.76 -6.06
CA GLN A 28 -19.85 -8.84 -7.08
C GLN A 28 -18.51 -9.30 -7.65
N PHE A 29 -17.75 -10.06 -6.87
CA PHE A 29 -16.38 -10.40 -7.23
C PHE A 29 -16.13 -11.90 -7.05
N THR A 30 -15.53 -12.53 -8.05
CA THR A 30 -15.01 -13.90 -7.92
C THR A 30 -13.52 -13.77 -7.60
N LEU A 31 -13.17 -13.87 -6.32
CA LEU A 31 -11.83 -13.65 -5.83
C LEU A 31 -11.22 -14.95 -5.28
N PRO A 32 -9.88 -15.05 -5.18
CA PRO A 32 -9.23 -16.21 -4.58
C PRO A 32 -9.69 -16.43 -3.13
N VAL A 33 -9.87 -17.71 -2.77
CA VAL A 33 -10.17 -18.13 -1.40
C VAL A 33 -8.92 -18.77 -0.81
N GLU A 34 -8.30 -18.07 0.12
CA GLU A 34 -7.11 -18.51 0.82
C GLU A 34 -7.50 -19.42 1.99
N LYS A 35 -7.45 -20.74 1.75
CA LYS A 35 -7.94 -21.77 2.71
C LYS A 35 -7.20 -21.78 4.05
N GLU A 36 -6.00 -21.20 4.12
CA GLU A 36 -5.20 -21.08 5.34
C GLU A 36 -5.68 -19.93 6.24
N LEU A 37 -6.53 -19.03 5.72
CA LEU A 37 -7.12 -17.92 6.47
C LEU A 37 -8.49 -18.28 7.03
N ALA A 38 -8.89 -17.59 8.09
CA ALA A 38 -10.24 -17.72 8.64
C ALA A 38 -11.31 -17.37 7.60
N PRO A 39 -12.47 -18.03 7.58
CA PRO A 39 -13.53 -17.78 6.58
C PRO A 39 -13.98 -16.33 6.46
N VAL A 40 -13.88 -15.55 7.53
CA VAL A 40 -14.21 -14.11 7.52
C VAL A 40 -13.30 -13.31 6.58
N LEU A 41 -12.06 -13.77 6.38
CA LEU A 41 -11.06 -13.15 5.51
C LEU A 41 -11.11 -13.65 4.06
N HIS A 42 -11.85 -14.71 3.76
CA HIS A 42 -11.96 -15.21 2.39
C HIS A 42 -12.46 -14.11 1.45
N GLU A 43 -11.85 -14.03 0.26
CA GLU A 43 -12.16 -13.04 -0.78
C GLU A 43 -11.94 -11.56 -0.37
N THR A 44 -11.37 -11.30 0.81
CA THR A 44 -10.94 -9.97 1.26
C THR A 44 -9.44 -9.89 1.49
N VAL A 45 -8.79 -11.05 1.67
CA VAL A 45 -7.33 -11.23 1.71
C VAL A 45 -6.98 -12.27 0.66
N TYR A 46 -6.14 -11.92 -0.30
CA TYR A 46 -5.76 -12.82 -1.37
C TYR A 46 -4.50 -12.37 -2.10
N THR A 47 -3.93 -13.26 -2.88
CA THR A 47 -2.75 -12.99 -3.70
C THR A 47 -3.06 -13.26 -5.17
N VAL A 48 -2.55 -12.39 -6.04
CA VAL A 48 -2.62 -12.53 -7.49
C VAL A 48 -1.22 -12.45 -8.06
N ASP A 49 -0.84 -13.45 -8.83
CA ASP A 49 0.36 -13.42 -9.67
C ASP A 49 -0.07 -13.12 -11.12
N TYR A 50 0.49 -12.08 -11.69
CA TYR A 50 0.29 -11.71 -13.07
C TYR A 50 1.61 -11.37 -13.72
N GLN A 51 2.02 -12.16 -14.70
CA GLN A 51 3.35 -12.08 -15.29
C GLN A 51 4.44 -12.12 -14.20
N ASP A 52 5.33 -11.15 -14.13
CA ASP A 52 6.39 -11.05 -13.12
C ASP A 52 6.01 -10.19 -11.90
N ILE A 53 4.72 -10.00 -11.65
CA ILE A 53 4.21 -9.17 -10.55
C ILE A 53 3.41 -10.03 -9.58
N ARG A 54 3.74 -9.98 -8.29
CA ARG A 54 2.89 -10.48 -7.21
C ARG A 54 2.18 -9.32 -6.54
N ILE A 55 0.85 -9.38 -6.48
CA ILE A 55 0.00 -8.41 -5.79
C ILE A 55 -0.64 -9.11 -4.59
N ILE A 56 -0.37 -8.61 -3.39
CA ILE A 56 -0.96 -9.11 -2.15
C ILE A 56 -2.00 -8.10 -1.67
N VAL A 57 -3.24 -8.52 -1.57
CA VAL A 57 -4.36 -7.73 -1.05
C VAL A 57 -4.59 -8.10 0.41
N ILE A 58 -4.61 -7.10 1.27
CA ILE A 58 -4.75 -7.24 2.72
C ILE A 58 -6.03 -6.54 3.19
N ASN A 59 -6.78 -7.18 4.08
CA ASN A 59 -7.93 -6.58 4.74
C ASN A 59 -7.49 -5.82 6.00
N SER A 60 -7.36 -4.51 5.89
CA SER A 60 -6.93 -3.66 7.01
C SER A 60 -8.05 -3.28 7.99
N ASN A 61 -9.21 -3.96 7.95
CA ASN A 61 -10.36 -3.64 8.80
C ASN A 61 -10.54 -4.62 9.96
N GLU A 62 -10.11 -5.88 9.82
CA GLU A 62 -10.35 -6.93 10.81
C GLU A 62 -9.26 -8.00 10.79
N GLN A 63 -9.15 -8.78 11.88
CA GLN A 63 -8.26 -9.94 11.99
C GLN A 63 -6.79 -9.64 11.60
N LEU A 64 -6.28 -8.46 11.94
CA LEU A 64 -4.99 -7.94 11.46
C LEU A 64 -3.82 -8.89 11.78
N GLU A 65 -3.77 -9.43 13.00
CA GLU A 65 -2.69 -10.30 13.46
C GLU A 65 -2.65 -11.62 12.69
N SER A 66 -3.80 -12.21 12.41
CA SER A 66 -3.88 -13.51 11.73
C SER A 66 -3.36 -13.42 10.27
N GLN A 67 -3.42 -12.26 9.66
CA GLN A 67 -2.94 -12.02 8.30
C GLN A 67 -1.40 -11.91 8.23
N THR A 68 -0.74 -11.56 9.35
CA THR A 68 0.71 -11.32 9.38
C THR A 68 1.51 -12.54 8.88
N LYS A 69 1.14 -13.74 9.33
CA LYS A 69 1.78 -15.00 8.89
C LYS A 69 1.53 -15.28 7.41
N TYR A 70 0.32 -15.01 6.93
CA TYR A 70 -0.03 -15.16 5.53
C TYR A 70 0.82 -14.23 4.65
N ILE A 71 0.89 -12.93 5.01
CA ILE A 71 1.69 -11.93 4.29
C ILE A 71 3.16 -12.38 4.21
N GLU A 72 3.74 -12.79 5.33
CA GLU A 72 5.13 -13.25 5.37
C GLU A 72 5.36 -14.46 4.46
N LYS A 73 4.47 -15.45 4.51
CA LYS A 73 4.53 -16.63 3.65
C LYS A 73 4.45 -16.25 2.17
N GLN A 74 3.47 -15.41 1.79
CA GLN A 74 3.30 -15.00 0.40
C GLN A 74 4.52 -14.25 -0.13
N LEU A 75 5.15 -13.42 0.69
CA LEU A 75 6.36 -12.68 0.30
C LEU A 75 7.59 -13.58 0.26
N LYS A 76 7.75 -14.51 1.21
CA LYS A 76 8.85 -15.47 1.27
C LYS A 76 8.86 -16.40 0.05
N ASP A 77 7.70 -16.91 -0.33
CA ASP A 77 7.54 -17.87 -1.43
C ASP A 77 7.44 -17.18 -2.81
N CYS A 78 7.51 -15.85 -2.85
CA CYS A 78 7.36 -15.06 -4.07
C CYS A 78 8.54 -15.25 -5.02
N LYS A 79 8.25 -15.69 -6.24
CA LYS A 79 9.20 -15.81 -7.36
C LYS A 79 9.15 -14.62 -8.32
N SER A 80 8.08 -13.82 -8.23
CA SER A 80 7.89 -12.65 -9.10
C SER A 80 8.95 -11.59 -8.83
N ARG A 81 9.36 -10.92 -9.88
CA ARG A 81 10.36 -9.83 -9.81
C ARG A 81 9.86 -8.62 -9.05
N TRP A 82 8.56 -8.32 -9.19
CA TRP A 82 7.92 -7.17 -8.56
C TRP A 82 6.91 -7.61 -7.50
N LYS A 83 6.91 -6.93 -6.37
CA LYS A 83 6.05 -7.20 -5.23
C LYS A 83 5.27 -5.94 -4.88
N ILE A 84 3.96 -6.00 -5.06
CA ILE A 84 3.03 -4.91 -4.73
C ILE A 84 2.13 -5.39 -3.60
N VAL A 85 1.97 -4.56 -2.58
CA VAL A 85 1.00 -4.81 -1.50
C VAL A 85 -0.05 -3.72 -1.54
N THR A 86 -1.30 -4.09 -1.30
CA THR A 86 -2.37 -3.10 -1.21
C THR A 86 -3.30 -3.39 -0.05
N CYS A 87 -3.67 -2.36 0.68
CA CYS A 87 -4.70 -2.39 1.71
C CYS A 87 -5.38 -1.02 1.80
N HIS A 88 -6.59 -0.98 2.37
CA HIS A 88 -7.35 0.26 2.44
C HIS A 88 -6.70 1.33 3.33
N HIS A 89 -6.35 1.00 4.58
CA HIS A 89 -5.78 1.99 5.50
C HIS A 89 -4.32 2.30 5.18
N SER A 90 -3.96 3.57 5.29
CA SER A 90 -2.61 4.06 5.00
C SER A 90 -1.60 3.61 6.06
N VAL A 91 -0.53 2.96 5.64
CA VAL A 91 0.58 2.58 6.54
C VAL A 91 1.23 3.85 7.13
N PHE A 92 1.48 4.84 6.28
CA PHE A 92 1.96 6.17 6.66
C PHE A 92 0.89 7.20 6.32
N SER A 93 -0.02 7.42 7.26
CA SER A 93 -1.17 8.28 7.05
C SER A 93 -0.78 9.74 6.89
N PRO A 94 -1.12 10.40 5.77
CA PRO A 94 -0.88 11.82 5.59
C PRO A 94 -1.97 12.71 6.20
N ALA A 95 -3.14 12.16 6.54
CA ALA A 95 -4.29 12.93 7.00
C ALA A 95 -4.27 13.15 8.51
N LYS A 96 -4.65 14.35 8.92
CA LYS A 96 -4.69 14.77 10.33
C LYS A 96 -5.51 13.81 11.20
N GLY A 97 -4.91 13.35 12.30
CA GLY A 97 -5.56 12.52 13.32
C GLY A 97 -5.81 11.07 12.89
N ARG A 98 -5.22 10.63 11.78
CA ARG A 98 -5.27 9.25 11.30
C ARG A 98 -3.96 8.55 11.61
N ASN A 99 -4.04 7.29 12.03
CA ASN A 99 -2.85 6.50 12.37
C ASN A 99 -3.13 5.02 12.23
N PHE A 100 -2.26 4.30 11.55
CA PHE A 100 -2.32 2.85 11.43
C PHE A 100 -1.03 2.22 11.98
N GLN A 101 -0.81 2.39 13.29
CA GLN A 101 0.38 1.93 13.99
C GLN A 101 0.61 0.43 13.81
N PHE A 102 -0.47 -0.39 13.88
CA PHE A 102 -0.36 -1.84 13.72
C PHE A 102 0.40 -2.24 12.45
N ALA A 103 0.08 -1.61 11.32
CA ALA A 103 0.76 -1.94 10.06
C ALA A 103 2.25 -1.58 10.09
N ARG A 104 2.62 -0.48 10.74
CA ARG A 104 4.03 -0.11 10.90
C ARG A 104 4.79 -1.05 11.82
N ASP A 105 4.14 -1.53 12.87
CA ASP A 105 4.78 -2.41 13.87
C ASP A 105 4.90 -3.85 13.37
N HIS A 106 3.91 -4.35 12.60
CA HIS A 106 3.81 -5.77 12.27
C HIS A 106 3.99 -6.08 10.79
N TRP A 107 3.51 -5.25 9.85
CA TRP A 107 3.56 -5.54 8.42
C TRP A 107 4.77 -4.90 7.74
N LYS A 108 5.09 -3.64 8.08
CA LYS A 108 6.24 -2.94 7.51
C LYS A 108 7.56 -3.71 7.67
N PRO A 109 7.90 -4.29 8.85
CA PRO A 109 9.13 -5.06 9.00
C PRO A 109 9.19 -6.27 8.03
N ILE A 110 8.04 -6.87 7.72
CA ILE A 110 7.94 -7.96 6.75
C ILE A 110 8.14 -7.41 5.33
N PHE A 111 7.54 -6.26 5.00
CA PHE A 111 7.73 -5.61 3.70
C PHE A 111 9.21 -5.28 3.46
N ASP A 112 9.88 -4.71 4.47
CA ASP A 112 11.31 -4.39 4.41
C ASP A 112 12.16 -5.66 4.23
N LYS A 113 11.91 -6.70 5.04
CA LYS A 113 12.63 -7.98 5.00
C LYS A 113 12.57 -8.66 3.64
N TYR A 114 11.41 -8.64 3.00
CA TYR A 114 11.19 -9.35 1.73
C TYR A 114 11.23 -8.44 0.51
N GLY A 115 11.58 -7.17 0.68
CA GLY A 115 11.83 -6.22 -0.38
C GLY A 115 10.57 -5.91 -1.21
N VAL A 116 9.46 -5.58 -0.56
CA VAL A 116 8.28 -5.03 -1.25
C VAL A 116 8.67 -3.79 -2.01
N ASP A 117 8.17 -3.65 -3.24
CA ASP A 117 8.54 -2.54 -4.11
C ASP A 117 7.59 -1.35 -3.94
N LEU A 118 6.28 -1.63 -3.89
CA LEU A 118 5.24 -0.61 -3.83
C LEU A 118 4.11 -1.03 -2.89
N VAL A 119 3.66 -0.11 -2.04
CA VAL A 119 2.47 -0.25 -1.19
C VAL A 119 1.45 0.80 -1.60
N LEU A 120 0.23 0.37 -1.96
CA LEU A 120 -0.86 1.24 -2.38
C LEU A 120 -1.95 1.27 -1.31
N ASN A 121 -2.32 2.49 -0.89
CA ASN A 121 -3.32 2.73 0.14
C ASN A 121 -4.35 3.80 -0.28
N GLY A 122 -5.48 3.81 0.43
CA GLY A 122 -6.55 4.80 0.33
C GLY A 122 -6.89 5.41 1.69
N HIS A 123 -8.20 5.47 2.01
CA HIS A 123 -8.79 5.85 3.30
C HIS A 123 -8.64 7.32 3.69
N ASP A 124 -7.49 7.92 3.52
CA ASP A 124 -7.14 9.21 4.13
C ASP A 124 -7.59 10.42 3.33
N HIS A 125 -8.18 10.22 2.17
CA HIS A 125 -8.77 11.28 1.35
C HIS A 125 -7.80 12.46 1.09
N THR A 126 -6.52 12.15 1.01
CA THR A 126 -5.40 13.02 0.65
C THR A 126 -4.46 12.26 -0.25
N TYR A 127 -3.50 12.93 -0.84
CA TYR A 127 -2.42 12.29 -1.57
C TYR A 127 -1.10 12.42 -0.81
N ALA A 128 -0.36 11.33 -0.70
CA ALA A 128 1.04 11.38 -0.33
C ALA A 128 1.80 10.19 -0.93
N ARG A 129 3.00 10.45 -1.40
CA ARG A 129 4.00 9.45 -1.74
C ARG A 129 5.26 9.69 -0.94
N GLY A 130 5.86 8.60 -0.52
CA GLY A 130 7.15 8.61 0.13
C GLY A 130 7.77 7.22 0.08
N HIS A 131 8.96 7.11 0.62
CA HIS A 131 9.71 5.87 0.59
C HIS A 131 10.43 5.61 1.91
N VAL A 132 10.88 4.38 2.09
CA VAL A 132 11.78 3.98 3.18
C VAL A 132 13.08 3.51 2.54
N PRO A 133 14.25 4.09 2.89
CA PRO A 133 15.54 3.58 2.43
C PRO A 133 15.89 2.25 3.10
N ILE A 134 16.74 1.45 2.47
CA ILE A 134 17.30 0.27 3.12
C ILE A 134 18.28 0.74 4.20
N ARG A 135 18.28 0.05 5.34
CA ARG A 135 19.24 0.28 6.43
C ARG A 135 20.19 -0.90 6.57
N THR A 136 21.43 -0.61 6.89
CA THR A 136 22.42 -1.60 7.28
C THR A 136 22.09 -2.20 8.65
N ALA A 137 22.76 -3.29 9.02
CA ALA A 137 22.54 -3.97 10.31
C ALA A 137 22.83 -3.07 11.53
N ASP A 138 23.69 -2.07 11.38
CA ASP A 138 23.96 -1.04 12.41
C ASP A 138 23.02 0.16 12.34
N GLY A 139 21.94 0.07 11.53
CA GLY A 139 20.87 1.04 11.44
C GLY A 139 21.11 2.26 10.55
N LYS A 140 22.27 2.33 9.85
CA LYS A 140 22.58 3.43 8.93
C LYS A 140 21.77 3.31 7.65
N GLU A 141 21.24 4.42 7.18
CA GLU A 141 20.57 4.49 5.88
C GLU A 141 21.58 4.31 4.74
N THR A 142 21.17 3.58 3.72
CA THR A 142 21.89 3.41 2.47
C THR A 142 21.23 4.22 1.35
N ASP A 143 21.91 4.34 0.22
CA ASP A 143 21.31 4.93 -1.00
C ASP A 143 20.35 3.97 -1.73
N ASP A 144 20.18 2.76 -1.21
CA ASP A 144 19.29 1.78 -1.81
C ASP A 144 17.84 2.00 -1.33
N LEU A 145 16.93 1.99 -2.29
CA LEU A 145 15.51 2.09 -2.02
C LEU A 145 15.00 0.81 -1.35
N GLY A 146 14.27 0.97 -0.26
CA GLY A 146 13.42 -0.07 0.32
C GLY A 146 12.06 -0.12 -0.37
N THR A 147 11.02 0.33 0.30
CA THR A 147 9.63 0.29 -0.18
C THR A 147 9.11 1.70 -0.45
N VAL A 148 8.40 1.88 -1.57
CA VAL A 148 7.62 3.09 -1.86
C VAL A 148 6.19 2.92 -1.33
N TYR A 149 5.68 3.92 -0.63
CA TYR A 149 4.33 3.96 -0.07
C TYR A 149 3.53 5.07 -0.71
N VAL A 150 2.31 4.76 -1.15
CA VAL A 150 1.39 5.72 -1.73
C VAL A 150 0.05 5.66 -1.01
N THR A 151 -0.45 6.81 -0.62
CA THR A 151 -1.84 7.01 -0.23
C THR A 151 -2.49 7.92 -1.25
N SER A 152 -3.64 7.55 -1.79
CA SER A 152 -4.32 8.33 -2.82
C SER A 152 -5.82 8.43 -2.59
N VAL A 153 -6.43 9.46 -3.18
CA VAL A 153 -7.85 9.76 -3.10
C VAL A 153 -8.42 10.01 -4.49
N SER A 154 -9.47 9.27 -4.86
CA SER A 154 -10.20 9.47 -6.11
C SER A 154 -11.59 10.09 -5.89
N GLY A 155 -12.12 10.04 -4.69
CA GLY A 155 -13.45 10.59 -4.36
C GLY A 155 -13.46 12.07 -4.03
N PRO A 156 -14.64 12.72 -4.01
CA PRO A 156 -14.77 14.17 -3.77
C PRO A 156 -14.53 14.58 -2.30
N LYS A 157 -14.62 13.62 -1.37
CA LYS A 157 -14.37 13.91 0.04
C LYS A 157 -12.88 14.10 0.25
N GLN A 158 -12.49 15.20 0.88
CA GLN A 158 -11.09 15.58 1.08
C GLN A 158 -10.79 15.82 2.57
N TYR A 159 -9.60 15.46 3.00
CA TYR A 159 -9.06 15.78 4.33
C TYR A 159 -7.86 16.71 4.20
N LYS A 160 -7.50 17.33 5.33
CA LYS A 160 -6.29 18.14 5.41
C LYS A 160 -5.08 17.28 5.71
N LEU A 161 -3.98 17.63 5.08
CA LEU A 161 -2.66 17.08 5.41
C LEU A 161 -2.23 17.48 6.82
N ASP A 162 -1.53 16.58 7.49
CA ASP A 162 -0.79 16.88 8.71
C ASP A 162 0.71 16.68 8.45
N LEU A 163 1.38 17.77 8.09
CA LEU A 163 2.82 17.73 7.76
C LEU A 163 3.69 17.37 8.97
N ASN A 164 3.25 17.68 10.20
CA ASN A 164 3.97 17.30 11.41
C ASN A 164 3.85 15.80 11.66
N GLN A 165 2.65 15.24 11.48
CA GLN A 165 2.44 13.79 11.55
C GLN A 165 3.27 13.06 10.50
N ILE A 166 3.28 13.53 9.25
CA ILE A 166 4.10 12.94 8.18
C ILE A 166 5.59 12.98 8.59
N LYS A 167 6.06 14.11 9.11
CA LYS A 167 7.44 14.26 9.57
C LYS A 167 7.77 13.34 10.75
N SER A 168 6.81 13.04 11.63
CA SER A 168 7.02 12.14 12.77
C SER A 168 7.40 10.73 12.32
N TYR A 169 6.96 10.28 11.15
CA TYR A 169 7.31 8.96 10.60
C TYR A 169 8.77 8.80 10.17
N ASN A 170 9.57 9.86 10.28
CA ASN A 170 11.02 9.75 10.04
C ASN A 170 11.69 8.76 11.01
N VAL A 171 11.13 8.54 12.20
CA VAL A 171 11.62 7.52 13.16
C VAL A 171 11.45 6.11 12.60
N ASP A 172 10.41 5.88 11.80
CA ASP A 172 10.15 4.63 11.09
C ASP A 172 10.93 4.52 9.77
N GLY A 173 11.77 5.51 9.46
CA GLY A 173 12.56 5.59 8.23
C GLY A 173 11.83 6.20 7.04
N TYR A 174 10.56 6.57 7.18
CA TYR A 174 9.79 7.13 6.07
C TYR A 174 10.27 8.52 5.67
N ARG A 175 10.41 8.73 4.37
CA ARG A 175 10.75 10.00 3.74
C ARG A 175 9.64 10.37 2.77
N ARG A 176 8.99 11.51 3.00
CA ARG A 176 7.96 12.02 2.10
C ARG A 176 8.62 12.61 0.85
N ASP A 177 8.20 12.17 -0.30
CA ASP A 177 8.61 12.71 -1.60
C ASP A 177 7.64 13.79 -2.08
N ASN A 178 6.32 13.49 -2.06
CA ASN A 178 5.27 14.39 -2.52
C ASN A 178 4.01 14.28 -1.66
N ALA A 179 3.19 15.34 -1.62
CA ALA A 179 1.88 15.31 -0.97
C ALA A 179 0.97 16.40 -1.51
N ALA A 180 -0.35 16.15 -1.53
CA ALA A 180 -1.39 17.10 -1.92
C ALA A 180 -2.68 16.89 -1.14
N GLU A 181 -3.46 17.95 -1.04
CA GLU A 181 -4.84 17.94 -0.55
C GLU A 181 -5.75 18.69 -1.53
N GLN A 182 -7.06 18.57 -1.37
CA GLN A 182 -8.09 19.27 -2.17
C GLN A 182 -8.05 18.95 -3.67
N THR A 183 -7.54 17.76 -4.03
CA THR A 183 -7.44 17.29 -5.41
C THR A 183 -7.72 15.79 -5.46
N GLN A 184 -8.44 15.36 -6.50
CA GLN A 184 -8.71 13.95 -6.78
C GLN A 184 -7.65 13.41 -7.73
N PHE A 185 -7.22 12.16 -7.49
CA PHE A 185 -6.17 11.50 -8.27
C PHE A 185 -6.59 10.12 -8.75
N PHE A 186 -6.05 9.71 -9.89
CA PHE A 186 -5.90 8.31 -10.28
C PHE A 186 -4.44 8.01 -10.62
N GLN A 187 -4.07 6.75 -10.59
CA GLN A 187 -2.69 6.32 -10.78
C GLN A 187 -2.58 5.34 -11.93
N VAL A 188 -1.46 5.45 -12.64
CA VAL A 188 -1.03 4.46 -13.63
C VAL A 188 0.30 3.88 -13.18
N VAL A 189 0.35 2.55 -13.10
CA VAL A 189 1.59 1.82 -12.80
C VAL A 189 1.96 1.00 -14.02
N THR A 190 3.10 1.30 -14.60
CA THR A 190 3.65 0.56 -15.75
C THR A 190 4.87 -0.21 -15.27
N VAL A 191 4.93 -1.51 -15.61
CA VAL A 191 6.05 -2.37 -15.27
C VAL A 191 6.69 -2.87 -16.55
N GLU A 192 7.96 -2.54 -16.74
CA GLU A 192 8.75 -2.91 -17.91
C GLU A 192 10.14 -3.40 -17.47
N ASN A 193 10.50 -4.63 -17.87
CA ASN A 193 11.84 -5.20 -17.61
C ASN A 193 12.29 -4.95 -16.14
N ASN A 194 13.21 -4.01 -15.95
CA ASN A 194 13.82 -3.67 -14.67
C ASN A 194 13.31 -2.35 -14.06
N SER A 195 12.20 -1.80 -14.57
CA SER A 195 11.61 -0.56 -14.08
C SER A 195 10.12 -0.72 -13.78
N LEU A 196 9.69 -0.06 -12.70
CA LEU A 196 8.29 0.18 -12.36
C LEU A 196 8.10 1.69 -12.35
N VAL A 197 7.25 2.18 -13.24
CA VAL A 197 6.92 3.60 -13.36
C VAL A 197 5.55 3.83 -12.72
N TYR A 198 5.53 4.66 -11.70
CA TYR A 198 4.32 5.13 -11.02
C TYR A 198 4.05 6.56 -11.45
N VAL A 199 2.83 6.86 -11.90
CA VAL A 199 2.39 8.21 -12.23
C VAL A 199 1.05 8.48 -11.58
N ALA A 200 0.94 9.59 -10.86
CA ALA A 200 -0.33 10.12 -10.37
C ALA A 200 -0.81 11.26 -11.26
N TYR A 201 -2.04 11.14 -11.72
CA TYR A 201 -2.73 12.16 -12.50
C TYR A 201 -3.85 12.78 -11.68
N THR A 202 -4.07 14.07 -11.85
CA THR A 202 -5.28 14.71 -11.36
C THR A 202 -6.52 14.18 -12.08
N ALA A 203 -7.72 14.39 -11.54
CA ALA A 203 -8.97 14.03 -12.23
C ALA A 203 -9.15 14.75 -13.58
N LEU A 204 -8.40 15.82 -13.84
CA LEU A 204 -8.38 16.53 -15.13
C LEU A 204 -7.38 15.93 -16.12
N GLY A 205 -6.62 14.90 -15.74
CA GLY A 205 -5.64 14.23 -16.60
C GLY A 205 -4.25 14.88 -16.60
N GLU A 206 -4.01 15.84 -15.71
CA GLU A 206 -2.70 16.47 -15.56
C GLU A 206 -1.77 15.57 -14.74
N GLU A 207 -0.55 15.35 -15.20
CA GLU A 207 0.47 14.65 -14.43
C GLU A 207 0.88 15.48 -13.23
N TYR A 208 0.77 14.91 -12.04
CA TYR A 208 1.08 15.58 -10.78
C TYR A 208 2.35 15.05 -10.12
N ASP A 209 2.57 13.75 -10.17
CA ASP A 209 3.68 13.10 -9.50
C ASP A 209 4.15 11.90 -10.31
N ARG A 210 5.48 11.74 -10.42
CA ARG A 210 6.12 10.63 -11.12
C ARG A 210 7.23 10.03 -10.27
N ALA A 211 7.29 8.71 -10.24
CA ALA A 211 8.37 7.97 -9.61
C ALA A 211 8.75 6.78 -10.48
N VAL A 212 10.04 6.57 -10.66
CA VAL A 212 10.60 5.43 -11.36
C VAL A 212 11.42 4.61 -10.37
N ILE A 213 10.99 3.38 -10.11
CA ILE A 213 11.75 2.40 -9.34
C ILE A 213 12.53 1.56 -10.35
N THR A 214 13.85 1.61 -10.31
CA THR A 214 14.70 0.69 -11.06
C THR A 214 15.23 -0.40 -10.14
N LYS A 215 15.31 -1.64 -10.64
CA LYS A 215 15.73 -2.81 -9.85
C LYS A 215 16.78 -3.61 -10.63
N ASP A 216 17.91 -3.81 -9.99
CA ASP A 216 18.91 -4.77 -10.45
C ASP A 216 18.58 -6.15 -9.89
N PHE A 217 18.15 -7.06 -10.74
CA PHE A 217 17.72 -8.40 -10.32
C PHE A 217 18.87 -9.33 -9.92
N ASN A 218 20.12 -9.01 -10.25
CA ASN A 218 21.29 -9.77 -9.82
C ASN A 218 21.64 -9.46 -8.36
N SER A 219 21.65 -8.20 -8.01
CA SER A 219 21.98 -7.73 -6.65
C SER A 219 20.75 -7.52 -5.75
N GLY A 220 19.56 -7.42 -6.32
CA GLY A 220 18.32 -7.03 -5.63
C GLY A 220 18.25 -5.54 -5.25
N ARG A 221 19.26 -4.74 -5.60
CA ARG A 221 19.31 -3.31 -5.28
C ARG A 221 18.29 -2.53 -6.08
N LYS A 222 17.68 -1.54 -5.43
CA LYS A 222 16.69 -0.65 -6.04
C LYS A 222 17.12 0.80 -5.91
N LYS A 223 16.72 1.59 -6.90
CA LYS A 223 16.86 3.06 -6.88
C LYS A 223 15.53 3.73 -7.20
N LEU A 224 15.32 4.89 -6.62
CA LEU A 224 14.17 5.74 -6.89
C LEU A 224 14.64 7.00 -7.62
N THR A 225 14.03 7.29 -8.76
CA THR A 225 14.08 8.59 -9.41
C THR A 225 12.69 9.22 -9.33
N SER A 226 12.60 10.39 -8.74
CA SER A 226 11.35 11.14 -8.62
C SER A 226 11.45 12.41 -9.46
N GLU A 227 10.44 12.64 -10.28
CA GLU A 227 10.25 13.89 -11.01
C GLU A 227 8.99 14.56 -10.45
N ASN A 228 9.17 15.69 -9.77
CA ASN A 228 8.03 16.49 -9.36
C ASN A 228 7.65 17.39 -10.53
N SER A 229 6.44 17.22 -11.05
CA SER A 229 5.87 18.24 -11.93
C SER A 229 5.74 19.54 -11.13
N LYS A 230 6.32 20.61 -11.64
CA LYS A 230 6.30 21.95 -11.02
C LYS A 230 4.92 22.56 -11.08
#